data_7b71e71454577f07d8846c21b1ea5891
#
_entry.id   7b71e71454577f07d8846c21b1ea5891
#
_cell.length_a   1.000
_cell.length_b   1.000
_cell.length_c   1.000
_cell.angle_alpha   90.00
_cell.angle_beta   90.00
_cell.angle_gamma   90.00
#
_symmetry.space_group_name_H-M   'P 1'
#
loop_
_entity.id
_entity.type
_entity.pdbx_description
1 polymer ?
#
loop_
_entity_poly.entity_id
_entity_poly.type
_entity_poly.pdbx_seq_one_letter_code
_entity_poly.pdbx_strand_id
1 'polypeptide(L)'
;MKSTVITLLFSLFICTSNAQIVGLSNEQIAVLKRKIKDDPEAKSLYKNFKAAAEDFLAQTPNPVDTIRTEGLLRGNPKKERTAIALRDINKMYTLALQYKITGEEKYLKKADEFLLAWANRNQPNGDPIDDTNLDKAIEAYDLIKDDVNPKDKTLIADWLKATALAEINSKRMNRNQGTGINNWNAHRLKVVGEIGYALNNQEFISWTIDRLKKHIEINLNEDGTSHDFKERDAMHYHIYDLEPMLRLALLIRSAGGGNFYTYESPKGSSIKKSVDWLIPYIKGEKQHEEYVNTTVKFDRDRAKNNEPGFGPGTMFKPSLALPVLKLSVYFDSAQANLLYTLNEKGKDWQMLIDEIKQNK
;
A
#
# COMPACT_ATOMS: atom_id res chain seq x y z
N MET A 1 -39.58 17.23 56.25
CA MET A 1 -38.79 16.14 55.62
C MET A 1 -38.28 16.64 54.29
N LYS A 2 -36.98 16.97 54.20
CA LYS A 2 -36.35 17.41 52.92
C LYS A 2 -35.67 16.17 52.32
N SER A 3 -36.14 15.77 51.13
CA SER A 3 -35.59 14.64 50.39
C SER A 3 -34.41 15.14 49.53
N THR A 4 -33.22 14.68 49.80
CA THR A 4 -32.02 14.98 49.04
C THR A 4 -31.88 13.94 47.93
N VAL A 5 -32.05 14.37 46.67
CA VAL A 5 -31.78 13.53 45.49
C VAL A 5 -30.28 13.60 45.18
N ILE A 6 -29.59 12.49 45.36
CA ILE A 6 -28.19 12.34 44.93
C ILE A 6 -28.19 11.87 43.47
N THR A 7 -27.80 12.76 42.57
CA THR A 7 -27.58 12.43 41.15
C THR A 7 -26.17 11.86 40.96
N LEU A 8 -26.08 10.56 40.72
CA LEU A 8 -24.84 9.89 40.35
C LEU A 8 -24.53 10.19 38.89
N LEU A 9 -23.53 11.05 38.62
CA LEU A 9 -22.95 11.20 37.29
C LEU A 9 -22.06 10.00 36.98
N PHE A 10 -22.53 9.12 36.11
CA PHE A 10 -21.71 8.10 35.47
C PHE A 10 -20.89 8.77 34.36
N SER A 11 -19.64 9.07 34.62
CA SER A 11 -18.67 9.41 33.56
C SER A 11 -18.35 8.16 32.77
N LEU A 12 -18.96 8.03 31.56
CA LEU A 12 -18.49 7.07 30.55
C LEU A 12 -17.05 7.49 30.14
N PHE A 13 -16.06 6.79 30.66
CA PHE A 13 -14.72 6.78 30.05
C PHE A 13 -14.86 6.04 28.71
N ILE A 14 -15.02 6.79 27.61
CA ILE A 14 -14.80 6.27 26.27
C ILE A 14 -13.30 6.05 26.16
N CYS A 15 -12.83 4.84 26.45
CA CYS A 15 -11.53 4.38 25.99
C CYS A 15 -11.58 4.35 24.47
N THR A 16 -11.11 5.42 23.83
CA THR A 16 -10.75 5.37 22.40
C THR A 16 -9.54 4.45 22.30
N SER A 17 -9.79 3.14 22.12
CA SER A 17 -8.73 2.26 21.65
C SER A 17 -8.26 2.78 20.31
N ASN A 18 -7.00 3.16 20.21
CA ASN A 18 -6.36 3.45 18.92
C ASN A 18 -6.40 2.15 18.10
N ALA A 19 -7.45 1.96 17.32
CA ALA A 19 -7.60 0.78 16.49
C ALA A 19 -6.44 0.75 15.48
N GLN A 20 -5.75 -0.38 15.38
CA GLN A 20 -4.83 -0.66 14.29
C GLN A 20 -5.64 -0.70 13.00
N ILE A 21 -5.28 0.12 12.01
CA ILE A 21 -6.09 0.29 10.79
C ILE A 21 -5.27 -0.10 9.54
N VAL A 22 -3.99 0.21 9.53
CA VAL A 22 -3.08 -0.12 8.42
C VAL A 22 -2.65 -1.58 8.53
N GLY A 23 -2.23 -2.01 9.71
CA GLY A 23 -2.02 -3.41 10.06
C GLY A 23 -3.34 -4.16 10.35
N LEU A 24 -3.24 -5.38 10.86
CA LEU A 24 -4.40 -6.13 11.35
C LEU A 24 -4.77 -5.70 12.77
N SER A 25 -6.05 -5.44 13.02
CA SER A 25 -6.55 -5.23 14.39
C SER A 25 -6.44 -6.50 15.23
N ASN A 26 -6.58 -6.35 16.56
CA ASN A 26 -6.55 -7.51 17.47
C ASN A 26 -7.64 -8.55 17.14
N GLU A 27 -8.84 -8.10 16.73
CA GLU A 27 -9.93 -8.96 16.30
C GLU A 27 -9.56 -9.71 15.01
N GLN A 28 -8.94 -9.01 14.06
CA GLN A 28 -8.48 -9.60 12.80
C GLN A 28 -7.32 -10.58 13.03
N ILE A 29 -6.41 -10.30 13.96
CA ILE A 29 -5.38 -11.25 14.40
C ILE A 29 -6.02 -12.51 15.01
N ALA A 30 -7.07 -12.37 15.80
CA ALA A 30 -7.80 -13.53 16.33
C ALA A 30 -8.46 -14.35 15.21
N VAL A 31 -9.02 -13.70 14.17
CA VAL A 31 -9.54 -14.38 12.97
C VAL A 31 -8.43 -15.12 12.24
N LEU A 32 -7.28 -14.48 12.02
CA LEU A 32 -6.12 -15.07 11.36
C LEU A 32 -5.66 -16.34 12.11
N LYS A 33 -5.52 -16.27 13.44
CA LYS A 33 -5.13 -17.42 14.27
C LYS A 33 -6.11 -18.59 14.12
N ARG A 34 -7.42 -18.32 14.09
CA ARG A 34 -8.44 -19.38 13.86
C ARG A 34 -8.29 -19.98 12.47
N LYS A 35 -8.17 -19.16 11.41
CA LYS A 35 -7.97 -19.66 10.04
C LYS A 35 -6.71 -20.53 9.94
N ILE A 36 -5.59 -20.12 10.52
CA ILE A 36 -4.35 -20.92 10.56
C ILE A 36 -4.56 -22.27 11.23
N LYS A 37 -5.40 -22.33 12.28
CA LYS A 37 -5.70 -23.56 13.01
C LYS A 37 -6.63 -24.48 12.23
N ASP A 38 -7.70 -23.94 11.65
CA ASP A 38 -8.87 -24.69 11.22
C ASP A 38 -8.93 -24.90 9.67
N ASP A 39 -8.23 -24.06 8.89
CA ASP A 39 -8.22 -24.08 7.43
C ASP A 39 -6.87 -24.64 6.91
N PRO A 40 -6.88 -25.79 6.18
CA PRO A 40 -5.66 -26.40 5.63
C PRO A 40 -4.86 -25.50 4.69
N GLU A 41 -5.53 -24.66 3.87
CA GLU A 41 -4.88 -23.72 2.95
C GLU A 41 -4.15 -22.62 3.74
N ALA A 42 -4.84 -21.98 4.69
CA ALA A 42 -4.25 -20.96 5.55
C ALA A 42 -3.08 -21.53 6.38
N LYS A 43 -3.21 -22.76 6.87
CA LYS A 43 -2.13 -23.48 7.58
C LYS A 43 -0.91 -23.70 6.70
N SER A 44 -1.11 -24.08 5.43
CA SER A 44 -0.04 -24.27 4.46
C SER A 44 0.69 -22.97 4.14
N LEU A 45 -0.08 -21.88 3.90
CA LEU A 45 0.48 -20.53 3.68
C LEU A 45 1.27 -20.05 4.88
N TYR A 46 0.75 -20.25 6.10
CA TYR A 46 1.41 -19.86 7.35
C TYR A 46 2.72 -20.63 7.58
N LYS A 47 2.83 -21.90 7.16
CA LYS A 47 4.06 -22.68 7.31
C LYS A 47 5.25 -21.97 6.63
N ASN A 48 5.04 -21.48 5.40
CA ASN A 48 6.09 -20.75 4.66
C ASN A 48 6.38 -19.38 5.29
N PHE A 49 5.32 -18.66 5.71
CA PHE A 49 5.45 -17.39 6.41
C PHE A 49 6.26 -17.51 7.71
N LYS A 50 5.95 -18.52 8.55
CA LYS A 50 6.68 -18.81 9.78
C LYS A 50 8.13 -19.16 9.51
N ALA A 51 8.41 -20.01 8.51
CA ALA A 51 9.79 -20.37 8.15
C ALA A 51 10.63 -19.14 7.76
N ALA A 52 10.03 -18.21 7.00
CA ALA A 52 10.69 -16.95 6.67
C ALA A 52 10.95 -16.09 7.92
N ALA A 53 9.98 -16.00 8.85
CA ALA A 53 10.16 -15.25 10.10
C ALA A 53 11.30 -15.82 10.95
N GLU A 54 11.43 -17.14 11.05
CA GLU A 54 12.56 -17.78 11.76
C GLU A 54 13.90 -17.47 11.10
N ASP A 55 13.97 -17.54 9.78
CA ASP A 55 15.21 -17.21 9.03
C ASP A 55 15.63 -15.75 9.26
N PHE A 56 14.68 -14.83 9.36
CA PHE A 56 14.93 -13.40 9.56
C PHE A 56 15.48 -13.05 10.95
N LEU A 57 15.32 -13.92 11.96
CA LEU A 57 15.88 -13.69 13.29
C LEU A 57 17.41 -13.60 13.29
N ALA A 58 18.07 -14.33 12.40
CA ALA A 58 19.54 -14.34 12.29
C ALA A 58 20.10 -13.22 11.40
N GLN A 59 19.24 -12.50 10.69
CA GLN A 59 19.66 -11.46 9.75
C GLN A 59 19.85 -10.11 10.43
N THR A 60 20.76 -9.28 9.88
CA THR A 60 21.00 -7.90 10.36
C THR A 60 20.36 -6.88 9.43
N PRO A 61 19.89 -5.73 9.97
CA PRO A 61 19.40 -4.61 9.16
C PRO A 61 20.47 -4.07 8.19
N ASN A 62 20.01 -3.67 7.01
CA ASN A 62 20.85 -3.07 5.97
C ASN A 62 20.23 -1.80 5.39
N PRO A 63 19.93 -0.76 6.20
CA PRO A 63 19.27 0.44 5.74
C PRO A 63 20.16 1.29 4.82
N VAL A 64 19.53 2.04 3.92
CA VAL A 64 20.19 3.06 3.09
C VAL A 64 19.83 4.46 3.56
N ASP A 65 20.74 5.43 3.35
CA ASP A 65 20.48 6.84 3.68
C ASP A 65 19.30 7.40 2.90
N THR A 66 19.20 7.03 1.63
CA THR A 66 18.13 7.47 0.74
C THR A 66 17.77 6.33 -0.20
N ILE A 67 16.47 6.05 -0.31
CA ILE A 67 15.94 5.12 -1.32
C ILE A 67 16.19 5.74 -2.70
N ARG A 68 16.64 4.94 -3.65
CA ARG A 68 16.95 5.36 -5.03
C ARG A 68 16.55 4.27 -6.01
N THR A 69 15.27 4.27 -6.40
CA THR A 69 14.72 3.35 -7.41
C THR A 69 14.27 4.10 -8.65
N GLU A 70 13.73 5.31 -8.46
CA GLU A 70 13.15 6.15 -9.48
C GLU A 70 14.21 6.79 -10.39
N GLY A 71 13.86 6.95 -11.68
CA GLY A 71 14.70 7.62 -12.68
C GLY A 71 16.01 6.90 -13.02
N LEU A 72 16.24 5.71 -12.45
CA LEU A 72 17.44 4.92 -12.67
C LEU A 72 17.16 3.68 -13.52
N LEU A 73 17.96 3.46 -14.54
CA LEU A 73 17.89 2.25 -15.37
C LEU A 73 18.38 1.02 -14.61
N ARG A 74 17.92 -0.16 -15.05
CA ARG A 74 18.43 -1.46 -14.57
C ARG A 74 19.93 -1.54 -14.75
N GLY A 75 20.64 -2.07 -13.75
CA GLY A 75 22.10 -2.14 -13.71
C GLY A 75 22.77 -0.91 -13.09
N ASN A 76 22.01 0.12 -12.72
CA ASN A 76 22.58 1.25 -11.99
C ASN A 76 22.96 0.84 -10.56
N PRO A 77 24.22 1.02 -10.10
CA PRO A 77 24.68 0.54 -8.79
C PRO A 77 23.88 1.11 -7.60
N LYS A 78 23.33 2.32 -7.70
CA LYS A 78 22.49 2.91 -6.64
C LYS A 78 21.15 2.19 -6.54
N LYS A 79 20.53 1.87 -7.69
CA LYS A 79 19.26 1.11 -7.75
C LYS A 79 19.45 -0.30 -7.21
N GLU A 80 20.49 -0.99 -7.62
CA GLU A 80 20.79 -2.35 -7.16
C GLU A 80 21.06 -2.42 -5.65
N ARG A 81 21.84 -1.49 -5.11
CA ARG A 81 22.08 -1.39 -3.66
C ARG A 81 20.79 -1.12 -2.90
N THR A 82 19.95 -0.21 -3.39
CA THR A 82 18.65 0.07 -2.82
C THR A 82 17.74 -1.16 -2.83
N ALA A 83 17.68 -1.90 -3.95
CA ALA A 83 16.87 -3.11 -4.05
C ALA A 83 17.27 -4.19 -3.03
N ILE A 84 18.57 -4.30 -2.70
CA ILE A 84 19.04 -5.19 -1.64
C ILE A 84 18.57 -4.69 -0.26
N ALA A 85 18.71 -3.41 0.02
CA ALA A 85 18.30 -2.80 1.30
C ALA A 85 16.79 -2.91 1.53
N LEU A 86 15.97 -2.68 0.51
CA LEU A 86 14.50 -2.77 0.60
C LEU A 86 13.97 -4.17 0.96
N ARG A 87 14.79 -5.20 0.92
CA ARG A 87 14.41 -6.53 1.45
C ARG A 87 14.11 -6.47 2.95
N ASP A 88 14.70 -5.52 3.68
CA ASP A 88 14.45 -5.32 5.10
C ASP A 88 12.99 -4.95 5.39
N ILE A 89 12.35 -4.21 4.49
CA ILE A 89 10.97 -3.73 4.67
C ILE A 89 9.99 -4.91 4.83
N ASN A 90 10.16 -5.97 4.02
CA ASN A 90 9.34 -7.16 4.17
C ASN A 90 9.68 -7.96 5.46
N LYS A 91 10.95 -7.92 5.92
CA LYS A 91 11.35 -8.57 7.17
C LYS A 91 10.68 -7.90 8.38
N MET A 92 10.61 -6.55 8.40
CA MET A 92 9.91 -5.80 9.45
C MET A 92 8.47 -6.28 9.62
N TYR A 93 7.73 -6.32 8.51
CA TYR A 93 6.34 -6.76 8.50
C TYR A 93 6.19 -8.23 8.93
N THR A 94 7.01 -9.10 8.36
CA THR A 94 6.95 -10.54 8.65
C THR A 94 7.18 -10.82 10.13
N LEU A 95 8.20 -10.18 10.72
CA LEU A 95 8.52 -10.32 12.14
C LEU A 95 7.45 -9.71 13.04
N ALA A 96 6.95 -8.51 12.72
CA ALA A 96 5.89 -7.85 13.46
C ALA A 96 4.59 -8.67 13.47
N LEU A 97 4.17 -9.18 12.31
CA LEU A 97 2.97 -10.01 12.21
C LEU A 97 3.18 -11.38 12.90
N GLN A 98 4.37 -11.99 12.81
CA GLN A 98 4.68 -13.23 13.50
C GLN A 98 4.61 -13.04 15.01
N TYR A 99 5.10 -11.92 15.55
CA TYR A 99 4.90 -11.56 16.94
C TYR A 99 3.42 -11.50 17.33
N LYS A 100 2.60 -10.81 16.57
CA LYS A 100 1.15 -10.70 16.83
C LYS A 100 0.44 -12.07 16.78
N ILE A 101 0.92 -12.99 15.94
CA ILE A 101 0.38 -14.36 15.87
C ILE A 101 0.80 -15.19 17.06
N THR A 102 2.06 -15.13 17.49
CA THR A 102 2.61 -16.08 18.50
C THR A 102 2.73 -15.50 19.91
N GLY A 103 2.92 -14.18 20.03
CA GLY A 103 3.29 -13.51 21.29
C GLY A 103 4.75 -13.71 21.70
N GLU A 104 5.60 -14.30 20.84
CA GLU A 104 7.00 -14.56 21.16
C GLU A 104 7.87 -13.29 21.02
N GLU A 105 8.38 -12.78 22.13
CA GLU A 105 9.18 -11.55 22.24
C GLU A 105 10.40 -11.48 21.29
N LYS A 106 10.96 -12.62 20.88
CA LYS A 106 12.09 -12.64 19.95
C LYS A 106 11.77 -11.95 18.62
N TYR A 107 10.52 -12.09 18.12
CA TYR A 107 10.06 -11.47 16.88
C TYR A 107 9.80 -9.99 17.06
N LEU A 108 9.23 -9.56 18.19
CA LEU A 108 9.04 -8.14 18.52
C LEU A 108 10.38 -7.40 18.52
N LYS A 109 11.33 -7.91 19.31
CA LYS A 109 12.68 -7.33 19.43
C LYS A 109 13.38 -7.22 18.07
N LYS A 110 13.20 -8.24 17.22
CA LYS A 110 13.84 -8.24 15.91
C LYS A 110 13.15 -7.30 14.92
N ALA A 111 11.82 -7.20 14.94
CA ALA A 111 11.07 -6.23 14.14
C ALA A 111 11.45 -4.79 14.52
N ASP A 112 11.53 -4.51 15.82
CA ASP A 112 11.93 -3.21 16.37
C ASP A 112 13.38 -2.85 15.96
N GLU A 113 14.32 -3.80 16.05
CA GLU A 113 15.72 -3.61 15.59
C GLU A 113 15.78 -3.15 14.13
N PHE A 114 15.01 -3.78 13.22
CA PHE A 114 14.96 -3.39 11.82
C PHE A 114 14.33 -2.00 11.62
N LEU A 115 13.21 -1.73 12.29
CA LEU A 115 12.53 -0.44 12.20
C LEU A 115 13.41 0.70 12.72
N LEU A 116 14.07 0.50 13.88
CA LEU A 116 14.99 1.49 14.45
C LEU A 116 16.22 1.74 13.57
N ALA A 117 16.79 0.69 12.98
CA ALA A 117 17.92 0.86 12.07
C ALA A 117 17.56 1.75 10.87
N TRP A 118 16.36 1.54 10.30
CA TRP A 118 15.86 2.38 9.20
C TRP A 118 15.50 3.78 9.67
N ALA A 119 14.79 3.94 10.79
CA ALA A 119 14.43 5.24 11.34
C ALA A 119 15.65 6.11 11.67
N ASN A 120 16.76 5.51 12.12
CA ASN A 120 17.99 6.22 12.40
C ASN A 120 18.81 6.59 11.15
N ARG A 121 18.62 5.88 10.04
CA ARG A 121 19.48 6.01 8.85
C ARG A 121 18.80 6.68 7.67
N ASN A 122 17.55 6.28 7.38
CA ASN A 122 16.87 6.70 6.18
C ASN A 122 16.39 8.16 6.28
N GLN A 123 16.71 8.94 5.26
CA GLN A 123 16.31 10.35 5.13
C GLN A 123 15.31 10.45 3.97
N PRO A 124 14.03 10.71 4.24
CA PRO A 124 13.01 10.86 3.21
C PRO A 124 13.30 12.07 2.31
N ASN A 125 13.04 11.91 1.03
CA ASN A 125 13.33 12.94 0.02
C ASN A 125 12.08 13.49 -0.68
N GLY A 126 10.87 12.97 -0.35
CA GLY A 126 9.61 13.36 -0.98
C GLY A 126 9.51 12.90 -2.43
N ASP A 127 10.05 11.72 -2.73
CA ASP A 127 9.89 11.01 -3.99
C ASP A 127 8.96 9.81 -3.77
N PRO A 128 7.69 9.89 -4.22
CA PRO A 128 6.69 8.87 -3.88
C PRO A 128 6.95 7.50 -4.52
N ILE A 129 7.75 7.43 -5.60
CA ILE A 129 8.12 6.16 -6.21
C ILE A 129 9.22 5.46 -5.40
N ASP A 130 10.03 6.23 -4.70
CA ASP A 130 10.98 5.71 -3.73
C ASP A 130 10.28 5.37 -2.41
N ASP A 131 9.48 6.28 -1.86
CA ASP A 131 8.87 6.16 -0.54
C ASP A 131 7.71 5.14 -0.50
N THR A 132 7.05 4.83 -1.64
CA THR A 132 6.03 3.77 -1.75
C THR A 132 6.55 2.37 -1.36
N ASN A 133 7.87 2.17 -1.37
CA ASN A 133 8.48 0.92 -0.91
C ASN A 133 8.45 0.73 0.61
N LEU A 134 8.01 1.74 1.37
CA LEU A 134 7.92 1.68 2.84
C LEU A 134 6.61 1.09 3.36
N ASP A 135 5.66 0.71 2.51
CA ASP A 135 4.34 0.19 2.89
C ASP A 135 4.40 -0.83 4.03
N LYS A 136 5.25 -1.85 3.87
CA LYS A 136 5.36 -2.92 4.88
C LYS A 136 6.08 -2.48 6.17
N ALA A 137 6.89 -1.42 6.14
CA ALA A 137 7.43 -0.80 7.35
C ALA A 137 6.34 -0.03 8.11
N ILE A 138 5.46 0.68 7.40
CA ILE A 138 4.31 1.38 7.98
C ILE A 138 3.35 0.37 8.63
N GLU A 139 3.02 -0.73 7.93
CA GLU A 139 2.21 -1.82 8.48
C GLU A 139 2.87 -2.46 9.71
N ALA A 140 4.19 -2.70 9.67
CA ALA A 140 4.95 -3.27 10.78
C ALA A 140 4.88 -2.38 12.03
N TYR A 141 5.11 -1.08 11.85
CA TYR A 141 4.98 -0.12 12.94
C TYR A 141 3.57 -0.11 13.52
N ASP A 142 2.53 -0.05 12.68
CA ASP A 142 1.14 -0.05 13.15
C ASP A 142 0.79 -1.33 13.95
N LEU A 143 1.36 -2.48 13.56
CA LEU A 143 1.17 -3.74 14.29
C LEU A 143 1.77 -3.73 15.71
N ILE A 144 2.97 -3.13 15.89
CA ILE A 144 3.74 -3.27 17.15
C ILE A 144 3.91 -1.98 17.94
N LYS A 145 3.39 -0.84 17.46
CA LYS A 145 3.58 0.49 18.09
C LYS A 145 3.19 0.58 19.56
N ASP A 146 2.28 -0.28 20.02
CA ASP A 146 1.83 -0.31 21.41
C ASP A 146 2.56 -1.36 22.27
N ASP A 147 3.42 -2.18 21.64
CA ASP A 147 4.18 -3.24 22.29
C ASP A 147 5.67 -2.88 22.46
N VAL A 148 6.19 -1.92 21.67
CA VAL A 148 7.57 -1.42 21.79
C VAL A 148 7.68 -0.35 22.88
N ASN A 149 8.90 -0.10 23.37
CA ASN A 149 9.09 0.92 24.39
C ASN A 149 8.80 2.35 23.86
N PRO A 150 8.40 3.31 24.72
CA PRO A 150 7.98 4.64 24.30
C PRO A 150 9.02 5.43 23.51
N LYS A 151 10.32 5.24 23.78
CA LYS A 151 11.41 5.93 23.07
C LYS A 151 11.50 5.44 21.62
N ASP A 152 11.46 4.15 21.41
CA ASP A 152 11.55 3.52 20.09
C ASP A 152 10.30 3.82 19.27
N LYS A 153 9.11 3.74 19.90
CA LYS A 153 7.84 4.18 19.30
C LYS A 153 7.94 5.62 18.76
N THR A 154 8.46 6.53 19.55
CA THR A 154 8.60 7.95 19.17
C THR A 154 9.56 8.12 18.00
N LEU A 155 10.73 7.47 18.04
CA LEU A 155 11.74 7.58 16.99
C LEU A 155 11.22 7.08 15.63
N ILE A 156 10.53 5.93 15.63
CA ILE A 156 9.95 5.36 14.41
C ILE A 156 8.79 6.26 13.90
N ALA A 157 7.94 6.75 14.81
CA ALA A 157 6.86 7.66 14.46
C ALA A 157 7.38 8.97 13.83
N ASP A 158 8.46 9.54 14.36
CA ASP A 158 9.08 10.76 13.85
C ASP A 158 9.66 10.54 12.44
N TRP A 159 10.29 9.39 12.18
CA TRP A 159 10.73 9.01 10.84
C TRP A 159 9.57 8.92 9.83
N LEU A 160 8.50 8.21 10.18
CA LEU A 160 7.31 8.11 9.32
C LEU A 160 6.66 9.48 9.11
N LYS A 161 6.54 10.29 10.16
CA LYS A 161 6.04 11.66 10.07
C LYS A 161 6.89 12.53 9.15
N ALA A 162 8.22 12.42 9.24
CA ALA A 162 9.15 13.14 8.36
C ALA A 162 8.96 12.71 6.89
N THR A 163 8.71 11.41 6.63
CA THR A 163 8.39 10.89 5.29
C THR A 163 7.10 11.52 4.74
N ALA A 164 6.02 11.52 5.52
CA ALA A 164 4.76 12.14 5.09
C ALA A 164 4.91 13.64 4.83
N LEU A 165 5.65 14.36 5.69
CA LEU A 165 5.90 15.79 5.51
C LEU A 165 6.79 16.10 4.30
N ALA A 166 7.78 15.26 3.99
CA ALA A 166 8.59 15.38 2.79
C ALA A 166 7.73 15.25 1.53
N GLU A 167 6.80 14.30 1.51
CA GLU A 167 5.82 14.13 0.45
C GLU A 167 4.87 15.32 0.31
N ILE A 168 4.27 15.77 1.42
CA ILE A 168 3.33 16.90 1.42
C ILE A 168 4.01 18.19 0.93
N ASN A 169 5.25 18.43 1.31
CA ASN A 169 6.00 19.65 1.00
C ASN A 169 6.82 19.57 -0.29
N SER A 170 6.82 18.45 -0.98
CA SER A 170 7.59 18.25 -2.21
C SER A 170 7.20 19.26 -3.30
N LYS A 171 8.12 20.18 -3.62
CA LYS A 171 7.90 21.19 -4.70
C LYS A 171 7.68 20.54 -6.07
N ARG A 172 8.28 19.37 -6.29
CA ARG A 172 8.12 18.59 -7.52
C ARG A 172 6.70 18.08 -7.66
N MET A 173 6.11 17.64 -6.54
CA MET A 173 4.78 17.05 -6.50
C MET A 173 3.65 18.08 -6.41
N ASN A 174 3.93 19.28 -5.91
CA ASN A 174 2.94 20.35 -5.77
C ASN A 174 2.74 21.14 -7.08
N ARG A 175 2.61 20.41 -8.20
CA ARG A 175 2.37 20.96 -9.55
C ARG A 175 1.04 20.42 -10.10
N ASN A 176 0.39 21.22 -10.94
CA ASN A 176 -0.82 20.81 -11.65
C ASN A 176 -0.50 20.14 -13.00
N GLN A 177 0.66 19.55 -13.14
CA GLN A 177 1.14 18.87 -14.34
C GLN A 177 2.23 17.86 -14.02
N GLY A 178 2.52 16.96 -14.96
CA GLY A 178 3.56 15.93 -14.84
C GLY A 178 3.37 15.07 -13.58
N THR A 179 4.40 14.94 -12.76
CA THR A 179 4.38 14.08 -11.56
C THR A 179 3.31 14.47 -10.54
N GLY A 180 2.82 15.70 -10.56
CA GLY A 180 1.74 16.15 -9.64
C GLY A 180 0.35 15.63 -9.99
N ILE A 181 0.15 15.05 -11.19
CA ILE A 181 -1.15 14.60 -11.68
C ILE A 181 -1.17 13.15 -12.20
N ASN A 182 -0.03 12.48 -12.28
CA ASN A 182 0.11 11.12 -12.77
C ASN A 182 0.24 10.09 -11.63
N ASN A 183 0.61 8.84 -11.94
CA ASN A 183 0.80 7.74 -10.98
C ASN A 183 1.66 8.10 -9.77
N TRP A 184 2.62 9.01 -9.90
CA TRP A 184 3.41 9.48 -8.76
C TRP A 184 2.54 10.07 -7.66
N ASN A 185 1.52 10.84 -8.04
CA ASN A 185 0.61 11.41 -7.04
C ASN A 185 -0.28 10.34 -6.40
N ALA A 186 -0.67 9.29 -7.14
CA ALA A 186 -1.39 8.15 -6.55
C ALA A 186 -0.55 7.45 -5.47
N HIS A 187 0.73 7.17 -5.74
CA HIS A 187 1.67 6.62 -4.75
C HIS A 187 1.89 7.55 -3.56
N ARG A 188 2.05 8.85 -3.81
CA ARG A 188 2.15 9.88 -2.77
C ARG A 188 0.98 9.84 -1.81
N LEU A 189 -0.24 9.83 -2.34
CA LEU A 189 -1.47 9.81 -1.55
C LEU A 189 -1.56 8.55 -0.70
N LYS A 190 -1.16 7.39 -1.26
CA LYS A 190 -1.11 6.13 -0.54
C LYS A 190 -0.15 6.23 0.65
N VAL A 191 1.10 6.65 0.43
CA VAL A 191 2.13 6.76 1.50
C VAL A 191 1.68 7.71 2.61
N VAL A 192 1.23 8.92 2.26
CA VAL A 192 0.78 9.91 3.27
C VAL A 192 -0.45 9.40 4.02
N GLY A 193 -1.39 8.75 3.32
CA GLY A 193 -2.59 8.17 3.91
C GLY A 193 -2.27 7.04 4.88
N GLU A 194 -1.45 6.07 4.49
CA GLU A 194 -1.04 4.96 5.35
C GLU A 194 -0.32 5.47 6.61
N ILE A 195 0.61 6.41 6.47
CA ILE A 195 1.27 7.04 7.62
C ILE A 195 0.26 7.80 8.48
N GLY A 196 -0.67 8.54 7.88
CA GLY A 196 -1.72 9.26 8.58
C GLY A 196 -2.55 8.36 9.48
N TYR A 197 -3.00 7.23 8.95
CA TYR A 197 -3.76 6.24 9.72
C TYR A 197 -2.89 5.50 10.76
N ALA A 198 -1.66 5.12 10.42
CA ALA A 198 -0.76 4.44 11.36
C ALA A 198 -0.40 5.32 12.58
N LEU A 199 -0.23 6.62 12.36
CA LEU A 199 0.05 7.61 13.40
C LEU A 199 -1.20 8.21 14.06
N ASN A 200 -2.41 7.88 13.57
CA ASN A 200 -3.67 8.55 13.94
C ASN A 200 -3.59 10.07 13.77
N ASN A 201 -2.94 10.53 12.71
CA ASN A 201 -2.75 11.95 12.40
C ASN A 201 -3.87 12.47 11.50
N GLN A 202 -4.82 13.20 12.08
CA GLN A 202 -6.01 13.70 11.39
C GLN A 202 -5.69 14.72 10.28
N GLU A 203 -4.59 15.49 10.41
CA GLU A 203 -4.15 16.41 9.38
C GLU A 203 -3.73 15.66 8.11
N PHE A 204 -2.93 14.60 8.25
CA PHE A 204 -2.50 13.76 7.11
C PHE A 204 -3.67 13.00 6.49
N ILE A 205 -4.58 12.48 7.32
CA ILE A 205 -5.80 11.79 6.85
C ILE A 205 -6.68 12.74 6.02
N SER A 206 -6.99 13.92 6.56
CA SER A 206 -7.81 14.91 5.88
C SER A 206 -7.16 15.40 4.60
N TRP A 207 -5.87 15.71 4.64
CA TRP A 207 -5.09 16.10 3.46
C TRP A 207 -5.18 15.03 2.36
N THR A 208 -5.01 13.75 2.73
CA THR A 208 -5.06 12.62 1.79
C THR A 208 -6.44 12.49 1.14
N ILE A 209 -7.51 12.56 1.94
CA ILE A 209 -8.89 12.42 1.45
C ILE A 209 -9.23 13.53 0.45
N ASP A 210 -8.91 14.77 0.75
CA ASP A 210 -9.18 15.90 -0.13
C ASP A 210 -8.39 15.80 -1.43
N ARG A 211 -7.12 15.41 -1.34
CA ARG A 211 -6.26 15.24 -2.50
C ARG A 211 -6.63 14.01 -3.35
N LEU A 212 -7.14 12.94 -2.74
CA LEU A 212 -7.63 11.77 -3.49
C LEU A 212 -8.83 12.14 -4.38
N LYS A 213 -9.80 12.90 -3.86
CA LYS A 213 -10.92 13.42 -4.66
C LYS A 213 -10.42 14.21 -5.87
N LYS A 214 -9.46 15.10 -5.62
CA LYS A 214 -8.86 15.91 -6.69
C LYS A 214 -8.08 15.06 -7.70
N HIS A 215 -7.35 14.05 -7.22
CA HIS A 215 -6.59 13.15 -8.08
C HIS A 215 -7.50 12.33 -8.98
N ILE A 216 -8.59 11.78 -8.47
CA ILE A 216 -9.60 11.08 -9.27
C ILE A 216 -10.15 12.00 -10.39
N GLU A 217 -10.38 13.29 -10.10
CA GLU A 217 -10.88 14.26 -11.08
C GLU A 217 -9.87 14.58 -12.18
N ILE A 218 -8.56 14.63 -11.88
CA ILE A 218 -7.54 15.13 -12.83
C ILE A 218 -6.75 14.01 -13.52
N ASN A 219 -6.60 12.86 -12.87
CA ASN A 219 -5.87 11.72 -13.44
C ASN A 219 -6.78 10.77 -14.21
N LEU A 220 -7.99 10.50 -13.70
CA LEU A 220 -8.92 9.57 -14.34
C LEU A 220 -9.88 10.33 -15.27
N ASN A 221 -10.24 9.69 -16.40
CA ASN A 221 -11.16 10.24 -17.39
C ASN A 221 -12.56 9.60 -17.28
N GLU A 222 -13.58 10.28 -17.81
CA GLU A 222 -14.96 9.79 -17.86
C GLU A 222 -15.07 8.46 -18.64
N ASP A 223 -14.23 8.27 -19.67
CA ASP A 223 -14.15 7.07 -20.50
C ASP A 223 -13.48 5.88 -19.80
N GLY A 224 -13.01 6.05 -18.58
CA GLY A 224 -12.32 5.04 -17.77
C GLY A 224 -10.80 4.98 -17.99
N THR A 225 -10.24 5.68 -18.97
CA THR A 225 -8.78 5.75 -19.15
C THR A 225 -8.13 6.59 -18.03
N SER A 226 -6.84 6.36 -17.76
CA SER A 226 -6.04 7.26 -16.91
C SER A 226 -5.19 8.20 -17.76
N HIS A 227 -4.74 9.30 -17.15
CA HIS A 227 -3.74 10.20 -17.72
C HIS A 227 -2.47 9.44 -18.12
N ASP A 228 -2.02 8.54 -17.23
CA ASP A 228 -0.83 7.72 -17.41
C ASP A 228 -0.94 6.80 -18.64
N PHE A 229 -2.11 6.18 -18.85
CA PHE A 229 -2.36 5.39 -20.04
C PHE A 229 -2.23 6.24 -21.31
N LYS A 230 -2.86 7.41 -21.33
CA LYS A 230 -2.83 8.30 -22.53
C LYS A 230 -1.43 8.86 -22.83
N GLU A 231 -0.64 9.17 -21.80
CA GLU A 231 0.71 9.73 -21.96
C GLU A 231 1.72 8.67 -22.40
N ARG A 232 1.57 7.45 -21.87
CA ARG A 232 2.56 6.37 -22.05
C ARG A 232 2.13 5.30 -23.04
N ASP A 233 0.87 5.31 -23.46
CA ASP A 233 0.29 4.27 -24.31
C ASP A 233 0.58 2.87 -23.76
N ALA A 234 0.27 2.69 -22.47
CA ALA A 234 0.62 1.47 -21.74
C ALA A 234 -0.36 1.13 -20.62
N MET A 235 -0.95 -0.08 -20.71
CA MET A 235 -1.76 -0.70 -19.65
C MET A 235 -0.96 -0.86 -18.34
N HIS A 236 0.34 -1.12 -18.46
CA HIS A 236 1.25 -1.18 -17.31
C HIS A 236 1.08 0.05 -16.40
N TYR A 237 1.06 1.25 -16.97
CA TYR A 237 0.96 2.48 -16.19
C TYR A 237 -0.45 2.79 -15.70
N HIS A 238 -1.48 2.36 -16.43
CA HIS A 238 -2.85 2.40 -15.94
C HIS A 238 -3.02 1.55 -14.67
N ILE A 239 -2.46 0.34 -14.66
CA ILE A 239 -2.47 -0.57 -13.52
C ILE A 239 -1.63 0.00 -12.36
N TYR A 240 -0.45 0.54 -12.66
CA TYR A 240 0.47 1.12 -11.67
C TYR A 240 -0.09 2.36 -10.98
N ASP A 241 -0.99 3.08 -11.64
CA ASP A 241 -1.74 4.20 -11.07
C ASP A 241 -2.95 3.73 -10.23
N LEU A 242 -3.71 2.74 -10.72
CA LEU A 242 -4.90 2.24 -10.03
C LEU A 242 -4.59 1.49 -8.74
N GLU A 243 -3.50 0.74 -8.68
CA GLU A 243 -3.18 -0.07 -7.50
C GLU A 243 -3.08 0.75 -6.21
N PRO A 244 -2.27 1.84 -6.13
CA PRO A 244 -2.19 2.67 -4.93
C PRO A 244 -3.51 3.35 -4.58
N MET A 245 -4.32 3.76 -5.56
CA MET A 245 -5.65 4.33 -5.32
C MET A 245 -6.61 3.30 -4.71
N LEU A 246 -6.60 2.06 -5.19
CA LEU A 246 -7.42 0.96 -4.65
C LEU A 246 -7.00 0.60 -3.22
N ARG A 247 -5.69 0.51 -2.93
CA ARG A 247 -5.19 0.28 -1.57
C ARG A 247 -5.64 1.37 -0.62
N LEU A 248 -5.49 2.63 -1.02
CA LEU A 248 -5.94 3.76 -0.22
C LEU A 248 -7.46 3.77 -0.04
N ALA A 249 -8.24 3.47 -1.08
CA ALA A 249 -9.70 3.38 -0.98
C ALA A 249 -10.15 2.27 -0.01
N LEU A 250 -9.48 1.11 -0.01
CA LEU A 250 -9.72 0.02 0.94
C LEU A 250 -9.38 0.44 2.37
N LEU A 251 -8.25 1.11 2.58
CA LEU A 251 -7.83 1.62 3.88
C LEU A 251 -8.84 2.63 4.44
N ILE A 252 -9.25 3.61 3.64
CA ILE A 252 -10.25 4.62 4.03
C ILE A 252 -11.57 3.94 4.41
N ARG A 253 -12.04 2.96 3.61
CA ARG A 253 -13.26 2.20 3.89
C ARG A 253 -13.14 1.40 5.20
N SER A 254 -12.01 0.75 5.42
CA SER A 254 -11.76 -0.02 6.65
C SER A 254 -11.74 0.87 7.90
N ALA A 255 -11.31 2.12 7.75
CA ALA A 255 -11.35 3.14 8.79
C ALA A 255 -12.76 3.76 9.03
N GLY A 256 -13.79 3.29 8.34
CA GLY A 256 -15.15 3.86 8.42
C GLY A 256 -15.36 5.10 7.57
N GLY A 257 -14.45 5.43 6.66
CA GLY A 257 -14.56 6.50 5.68
C GLY A 257 -15.47 6.15 4.50
N GLY A 258 -15.58 7.06 3.54
CA GLY A 258 -16.43 6.90 2.36
C GLY A 258 -15.93 5.81 1.38
N ASN A 259 -16.83 5.41 0.47
CA ASN A 259 -16.48 4.49 -0.62
C ASN A 259 -15.87 5.24 -1.81
N PHE A 260 -14.54 5.34 -1.84
CA PHE A 260 -13.82 6.02 -2.93
C PHE A 260 -13.76 5.22 -4.24
N TYR A 261 -14.06 3.94 -4.21
CA TYR A 261 -14.15 3.13 -5.43
C TYR A 261 -15.28 3.61 -6.35
N THR A 262 -16.44 3.92 -5.76
CA THR A 262 -17.62 4.40 -6.48
C THR A 262 -17.81 5.92 -6.43
N TYR A 263 -16.90 6.64 -5.75
CA TYR A 263 -16.91 8.10 -5.77
C TYR A 263 -16.74 8.59 -7.20
N GLU A 264 -17.68 9.38 -7.68
CA GLU A 264 -17.66 10.02 -9.00
C GLU A 264 -17.27 11.50 -8.84
N SER A 265 -16.24 11.91 -9.58
CA SER A 265 -15.80 13.30 -9.61
C SER A 265 -16.80 14.20 -10.34
N PRO A 266 -16.72 15.53 -10.21
CA PRO A 266 -17.51 16.46 -11.00
C PRO A 266 -17.39 16.30 -12.53
N LYS A 267 -16.30 15.67 -13.00
CA LYS A 267 -16.05 15.35 -14.41
C LYS A 267 -16.49 13.94 -14.82
N GLY A 268 -17.20 13.23 -13.95
CA GLY A 268 -17.73 11.90 -14.23
C GLY A 268 -16.69 10.77 -14.16
N SER A 269 -15.46 11.02 -13.70
CA SER A 269 -14.43 9.98 -13.53
C SER A 269 -14.56 9.29 -12.17
N SER A 270 -14.16 8.00 -12.10
CA SER A 270 -14.09 7.22 -10.86
C SER A 270 -13.10 6.06 -10.98
N ILE A 271 -12.61 5.56 -9.84
CA ILE A 271 -11.77 4.36 -9.79
C ILE A 271 -12.53 3.17 -10.41
N LYS A 272 -13.82 3.03 -10.12
CA LYS A 272 -14.65 1.97 -10.68
C LYS A 272 -14.68 1.99 -12.20
N LYS A 273 -14.93 3.15 -12.83
CA LYS A 273 -14.94 3.28 -14.29
C LYS A 273 -13.59 2.87 -14.91
N SER A 274 -12.49 3.22 -14.23
CA SER A 274 -11.15 2.87 -14.72
C SER A 274 -10.83 1.38 -14.57
N VAL A 275 -11.33 0.74 -13.52
CA VAL A 275 -11.27 -0.73 -13.41
C VAL A 275 -12.15 -1.39 -14.46
N ASP A 276 -13.38 -0.92 -14.64
CA ASP A 276 -14.32 -1.48 -15.64
C ASP A 276 -13.75 -1.36 -17.07
N TRP A 277 -13.08 -0.25 -17.38
CA TRP A 277 -12.42 -0.06 -18.68
C TRP A 277 -11.30 -1.08 -18.94
N LEU A 278 -10.60 -1.53 -17.89
CA LEU A 278 -9.54 -2.53 -17.98
C LEU A 278 -10.08 -3.97 -18.21
N ILE A 279 -11.31 -4.28 -17.76
CA ILE A 279 -11.87 -5.64 -17.76
C ILE A 279 -11.90 -6.29 -19.16
N PRO A 280 -12.32 -5.65 -20.27
CA PRO A 280 -12.31 -6.26 -21.61
C PRO A 280 -10.91 -6.71 -22.06
N TYR A 281 -9.86 -5.99 -21.66
CA TYR A 281 -8.47 -6.36 -21.97
C TYR A 281 -8.02 -7.56 -21.14
N ILE A 282 -8.46 -7.63 -19.88
CA ILE A 282 -8.18 -8.77 -19.01
C ILE A 282 -8.86 -10.04 -19.54
N LYS A 283 -10.08 -9.92 -20.08
CA LYS A 283 -10.82 -11.04 -20.68
C LYS A 283 -10.31 -11.45 -22.06
N GLY A 284 -9.41 -10.69 -22.66
CA GLY A 284 -8.94 -10.90 -24.03
C GLY A 284 -9.94 -10.48 -25.12
N GLU A 285 -11.02 -9.78 -24.76
CA GLU A 285 -12.01 -9.22 -25.70
C GLU A 285 -11.42 -8.03 -26.47
N LYS A 286 -10.43 -7.35 -25.87
CA LYS A 286 -9.64 -6.30 -26.48
C LYS A 286 -8.16 -6.61 -26.29
N GLN A 287 -7.34 -6.09 -27.20
CA GLN A 287 -5.87 -6.17 -27.15
C GLN A 287 -5.25 -4.80 -27.14
N HIS A 288 -4.04 -4.69 -26.59
CA HIS A 288 -3.27 -3.47 -26.58
C HIS A 288 -1.78 -3.78 -26.75
N GLU A 289 -1.11 -3.01 -27.61
CA GLU A 289 0.33 -3.02 -27.78
C GLU A 289 0.95 -1.92 -26.92
N GLU A 290 1.78 -2.30 -25.96
CA GLU A 290 2.38 -1.41 -24.97
C GLU A 290 3.40 -0.45 -25.62
N TYR A 291 3.42 0.80 -25.20
CA TYR A 291 4.43 1.83 -25.50
C TYR A 291 4.60 2.22 -26.97
N VAL A 292 3.71 1.88 -27.87
CA VAL A 292 3.85 2.19 -29.31
C VAL A 292 3.93 3.69 -29.52
N ASN A 293 3.05 4.46 -28.87
CA ASN A 293 2.93 5.90 -29.00
C ASN A 293 3.38 6.68 -27.76
N THR A 294 4.21 6.07 -26.88
CA THR A 294 4.64 6.75 -25.66
C THR A 294 5.35 8.08 -25.96
N THR A 295 4.91 9.13 -25.30
CA THR A 295 5.57 10.46 -25.36
C THR A 295 6.71 10.57 -24.35
N VAL A 296 6.82 9.63 -23.39
CA VAL A 296 7.77 9.69 -22.29
C VAL A 296 9.14 9.17 -22.71
N LYS A 297 10.14 10.04 -22.64
CA LYS A 297 11.53 9.70 -22.99
C LYS A 297 12.07 8.50 -22.18
N PHE A 298 11.74 8.43 -20.91
CA PHE A 298 12.27 7.40 -20.00
C PHE A 298 11.78 6.00 -20.38
N ASP A 299 10.57 5.84 -20.94
CA ASP A 299 10.10 4.54 -21.44
C ASP A 299 10.96 4.08 -22.63
N ARG A 300 11.31 5.02 -23.54
CA ARG A 300 12.22 4.72 -24.65
C ARG A 300 13.64 4.41 -24.19
N ASP A 301 14.12 5.06 -23.12
CA ASP A 301 15.43 4.77 -22.53
C ASP A 301 15.45 3.38 -21.90
N ARG A 302 14.39 2.95 -21.24
CA ARG A 302 14.21 1.59 -20.71
C ARG A 302 14.18 0.54 -21.83
N ALA A 303 13.44 0.80 -22.89
CA ALA A 303 13.43 -0.06 -24.09
C ALA A 303 14.83 -0.25 -24.68
N LYS A 304 15.59 0.84 -24.85
CA LYS A 304 17.00 0.81 -25.32
C LYS A 304 17.92 0.05 -24.35
N ASN A 305 17.63 0.09 -23.06
CA ASN A 305 18.35 -0.67 -22.02
C ASN A 305 17.87 -2.13 -21.91
N ASN A 306 17.02 -2.59 -22.83
CA ASN A 306 16.43 -3.93 -22.83
C ASN A 306 15.77 -4.31 -21.49
N GLU A 307 15.12 -3.36 -20.82
CA GLU A 307 14.36 -3.64 -19.60
C GLU A 307 13.11 -4.46 -19.93
N PRO A 308 12.89 -5.60 -19.26
CA PRO A 308 11.73 -6.44 -19.52
C PRO A 308 10.43 -5.67 -19.34
N GLY A 309 9.51 -5.81 -20.30
CA GLY A 309 8.18 -5.18 -20.25
C GLY A 309 8.11 -3.75 -20.81
N PHE A 310 9.22 -3.16 -21.28
CA PHE A 310 9.24 -1.80 -21.83
C PHE A 310 9.49 -1.74 -23.36
N GLY A 311 9.47 -2.89 -24.05
CA GLY A 311 9.62 -2.94 -25.50
C GLY A 311 8.35 -2.45 -26.21
N PRO A 312 8.43 -1.42 -27.12
CA PRO A 312 7.28 -0.98 -27.90
C PRO A 312 6.69 -2.13 -28.72
N GLY A 313 5.34 -2.21 -28.79
CA GLY A 313 4.62 -3.27 -29.49
C GLY A 313 4.55 -4.61 -28.74
N THR A 314 5.02 -4.66 -27.48
CA THR A 314 4.79 -5.83 -26.62
C THR A 314 3.30 -5.93 -26.30
N MET A 315 2.69 -7.09 -26.58
CA MET A 315 1.28 -7.28 -26.23
C MET A 315 1.04 -7.26 -24.73
N PHE A 316 0.03 -6.52 -24.30
CA PHE A 316 -0.43 -6.53 -22.90
C PHE A 316 -0.78 -7.96 -22.46
N LYS A 317 -0.27 -8.35 -21.30
CA LYS A 317 -0.58 -9.64 -20.68
C LYS A 317 -1.61 -9.45 -19.58
N PRO A 318 -2.80 -10.10 -19.65
CA PRO A 318 -3.85 -9.98 -18.65
C PRO A 318 -3.38 -10.21 -17.21
N SER A 319 -2.41 -11.09 -16.99
CA SER A 319 -1.84 -11.36 -15.65
C SER A 319 -1.18 -10.13 -14.98
N LEU A 320 -0.81 -9.11 -15.75
CA LEU A 320 -0.30 -7.85 -15.18
C LEU A 320 -1.37 -7.08 -14.40
N ALA A 321 -2.66 -7.34 -14.66
CA ALA A 321 -3.78 -6.72 -13.93
C ALA A 321 -4.11 -7.40 -12.60
N LEU A 322 -3.45 -8.50 -12.23
CA LEU A 322 -3.67 -9.18 -10.95
C LEU A 322 -3.62 -8.25 -9.72
N PRO A 323 -2.67 -7.28 -9.59
CA PRO A 323 -2.67 -6.35 -8.47
C PRO A 323 -3.98 -5.55 -8.34
N VAL A 324 -4.54 -5.08 -9.45
CA VAL A 324 -5.82 -4.36 -9.47
C VAL A 324 -6.98 -5.28 -9.11
N LEU A 325 -7.08 -6.48 -9.70
CA LEU A 325 -8.17 -7.42 -9.42
C LEU A 325 -8.17 -7.91 -7.97
N LYS A 326 -6.99 -8.20 -7.40
CA LYS A 326 -6.84 -8.61 -5.99
C LYS A 326 -7.41 -7.59 -5.01
N LEU A 327 -7.45 -6.31 -5.38
CA LEU A 327 -7.96 -5.23 -4.56
C LEU A 327 -9.40 -4.86 -4.91
N SER A 328 -9.72 -4.77 -6.19
CA SER A 328 -11.05 -4.33 -6.65
C SER A 328 -12.15 -5.34 -6.35
N VAL A 329 -11.83 -6.63 -6.23
CA VAL A 329 -12.77 -7.70 -5.85
C VAL A 329 -13.45 -7.45 -4.49
N TYR A 330 -12.82 -6.72 -3.61
CA TYR A 330 -13.40 -6.34 -2.31
C TYR A 330 -14.43 -5.22 -2.42
N PHE A 331 -14.49 -4.52 -3.53
CA PHE A 331 -15.53 -3.55 -3.86
C PHE A 331 -16.60 -4.14 -4.78
N ASP A 332 -16.19 -5.00 -5.69
CA ASP A 332 -17.06 -5.62 -6.71
C ASP A 332 -16.78 -7.13 -6.80
N SER A 333 -17.60 -7.91 -6.08
CA SER A 333 -17.47 -9.38 -6.03
C SER A 333 -17.73 -10.06 -7.37
N ALA A 334 -18.34 -9.38 -8.36
CA ALA A 334 -18.51 -9.93 -9.72
C ALA A 334 -17.17 -10.22 -10.41
N GLN A 335 -16.09 -9.59 -9.95
CA GLN A 335 -14.74 -9.82 -10.48
C GLN A 335 -14.06 -11.09 -9.92
N ALA A 336 -14.66 -11.79 -8.95
CA ALA A 336 -14.05 -12.94 -8.28
C ALA A 336 -13.71 -14.09 -9.26
N ASN A 337 -14.60 -14.38 -10.19
CA ASN A 337 -14.34 -15.44 -11.21
C ASN A 337 -13.17 -15.07 -12.12
N LEU A 338 -13.05 -13.79 -12.50
CA LEU A 338 -11.95 -13.31 -13.33
C LEU A 338 -10.62 -13.39 -12.58
N LEU A 339 -10.60 -12.95 -11.33
CA LEU A 339 -9.44 -13.10 -10.45
C LEU A 339 -9.02 -14.56 -10.31
N TYR A 340 -9.96 -15.47 -10.07
CA TYR A 340 -9.67 -16.90 -9.94
C TYR A 340 -9.06 -17.48 -11.22
N THR A 341 -9.61 -17.14 -12.39
CA THR A 341 -9.12 -17.62 -13.69
C THR A 341 -7.69 -17.14 -13.98
N LEU A 342 -7.37 -15.90 -13.63
CA LEU A 342 -6.04 -15.33 -13.91
C LEU A 342 -4.99 -15.70 -12.86
N ASN A 343 -5.40 -16.01 -11.64
CA ASN A 343 -4.49 -16.32 -10.54
C ASN A 343 -4.16 -17.81 -10.48
N GLU A 344 -3.49 -18.33 -11.51
CA GLU A 344 -3.11 -19.75 -11.64
C GLU A 344 -2.33 -20.29 -10.43
N LYS A 345 -1.62 -19.42 -9.70
CA LYS A 345 -0.84 -19.80 -8.51
C LYS A 345 -1.70 -20.03 -7.27
N GLY A 346 -3.01 -19.78 -7.37
CA GLY A 346 -3.92 -19.87 -6.24
C GLY A 346 -3.73 -18.72 -5.23
N LYS A 347 -4.32 -18.86 -4.05
CA LYS A 347 -4.26 -17.89 -2.97
C LYS A 347 -2.85 -17.80 -2.37
N ASP A 348 -2.36 -16.59 -2.21
CA ASP A 348 -1.11 -16.30 -1.51
C ASP A 348 -1.36 -15.75 -0.09
N TRP A 349 -0.29 -15.60 0.70
CA TRP A 349 -0.38 -15.08 2.07
C TRP A 349 -0.98 -13.67 2.11
N GLN A 350 -0.61 -12.78 1.18
CA GLN A 350 -1.15 -11.42 1.14
C GLN A 350 -2.66 -11.41 0.85
N MET A 351 -3.14 -12.27 -0.05
CA MET A 351 -4.58 -12.41 -0.31
C MET A 351 -5.35 -12.89 0.91
N LEU A 352 -4.77 -13.79 1.72
CA LEU A 352 -5.37 -14.19 3.01
C LEU A 352 -5.46 -13.01 3.98
N ILE A 353 -4.42 -12.20 4.07
CA ILE A 353 -4.40 -11.01 4.93
C ILE A 353 -5.42 -9.97 4.44
N ASP A 354 -5.47 -9.70 3.14
CA ASP A 354 -6.41 -8.74 2.55
C ASP A 354 -7.86 -9.20 2.75
N GLU A 355 -8.15 -10.49 2.60
CA GLU A 355 -9.47 -11.07 2.91
C GLU A 355 -9.86 -10.80 4.37
N ILE A 356 -8.95 -11.03 5.32
CA ILE A 356 -9.23 -10.80 6.74
C ILE A 356 -9.43 -9.31 7.03
N LYS A 357 -8.65 -8.42 6.40
CA LYS A 357 -8.81 -6.96 6.54
C LYS A 357 -10.18 -6.47 6.06
N GLN A 358 -10.74 -7.10 5.03
CA GLN A 358 -11.97 -6.63 4.38
C GLN A 358 -13.26 -7.33 4.88
N ASN A 359 -13.14 -8.49 5.51
CA ASN A 359 -14.28 -9.17 6.13
C ASN A 359 -14.50 -8.60 7.54
N LYS A 360 -15.56 -7.80 7.68
CA LYS A 360 -16.05 -7.32 8.98
C LYS A 360 -17.06 -8.28 9.59
#